data_8ea3bf8fe98b5e422103c7d5fb9d13bd
#
_entry.id   8ea3bf8fe98b5e422103c7d5fb9d13bd
#
_cell.length_a   1.000
_cell.length_b   1.000
_cell.length_c   1.000
_cell.angle_alpha   90.00
_cell.angle_beta   90.00
_cell.angle_gamma   90.00
#
_symmetry.space_group_name_H-M   'P 1'
#
loop_
_entity.id
_entity.type
_entity.pdbx_description
1 polymer ?
#
loop_
_entity_poly.entity_id
_entity_poly.type
_entity_poly.pdbx_seq_one_letter_code
_entity_poly.pdbx_strand_id
1 'polypeptide(L)'
;MKEIKDLNILAIESSCDETAAAVVHNGREVLSNVISSQIDLHKLYGGVVPEIASRKHIEKINQVIEEALREADVTLDDIDVIGVTYGPGLVGALLVGVAEAKAIAYARKLPLVGVHHIEGHISANYIEHPDLEPPFLCLVASGGHTHLVCVREYGKYEILGRTRDDAAGEAYDKVARAIGLGYPGGPKIDRIAKEGNPDAIKFPKAHIEGAEYDFSFSGLKSAVLNYINGCRMKGESFDPADIAASFQKAVVEVLVENSMRAAEDYGMYKFAIAGGVASNTALRAAMKKACDDRQIRFYHPSPIYCTDNAAMIGAAAFYEYLAGTRHGWDLNAVPNLKLGER
;
A
#
# COMPACT_ATOMS: atom_id res chain seq x y z
N MET A 1 -2.57 32.52 2.82
CA MET A 1 -2.02 31.22 3.25
C MET A 1 -1.84 31.33 4.76
N LYS A 2 -2.46 30.44 5.56
CA LYS A 2 -2.08 30.33 6.98
C LYS A 2 -0.61 29.90 7.00
N GLU A 3 0.20 30.55 7.84
CA GLU A 3 1.58 30.08 8.10
C GLU A 3 1.53 28.59 8.37
N ILE A 4 2.26 27.80 7.56
CA ILE A 4 2.45 26.38 7.83
C ILE A 4 3.26 26.36 9.11
N LYS A 5 2.64 25.93 10.21
CA LYS A 5 3.34 25.73 11.48
C LYS A 5 4.36 24.61 11.26
N ASP A 6 5.52 24.83 11.80
CA ASP A 6 6.59 23.85 11.90
C ASP A 6 6.10 22.71 12.82
N LEU A 7 5.82 21.52 12.25
CA LEU A 7 5.13 20.45 12.96
C LEU A 7 5.86 19.11 12.82
N ASN A 8 6.17 18.51 13.95
CA ASN A 8 6.64 17.13 14.05
C ASN A 8 5.48 16.18 14.37
N ILE A 9 5.30 15.18 13.56
CA ILE A 9 4.26 14.18 13.71
C ILE A 9 4.90 12.85 14.08
N LEU A 10 4.57 12.32 15.26
CA LEU A 10 4.84 10.93 15.59
C LEU A 10 3.72 10.08 15.01
N ALA A 11 4.06 9.23 14.06
CA ALA A 11 3.12 8.36 13.36
C ALA A 11 3.31 6.90 13.74
N ILE A 12 2.19 6.15 13.82
CA ILE A 12 2.16 4.73 14.19
C ILE A 12 1.36 3.96 13.14
N GLU A 13 1.96 2.88 12.63
CA GLU A 13 1.32 1.92 11.72
C GLU A 13 1.36 0.51 12.34
N SER A 14 0.19 -0.15 12.40
CA SER A 14 0.07 -1.53 12.88
C SER A 14 -1.11 -2.26 12.25
N SER A 15 -1.51 -1.91 11.03
CA SER A 15 -2.75 -2.43 10.43
C SER A 15 -2.70 -3.90 9.99
N CYS A 16 -1.50 -4.47 9.77
CA CYS A 16 -1.34 -5.83 9.28
C CYS A 16 -0.21 -6.58 9.99
N ASP A 17 0.95 -6.76 9.37
CA ASP A 17 2.08 -7.52 9.90
C ASP A 17 3.36 -6.69 10.06
N GLU A 18 3.31 -5.39 9.85
CA GLU A 18 4.37 -4.43 10.17
C GLU A 18 4.00 -3.60 11.40
N THR A 19 4.88 -3.58 12.42
CA THR A 19 4.84 -2.61 13.50
C THR A 19 5.79 -1.49 13.15
N ALA A 20 5.30 -0.29 12.89
CA ALA A 20 6.14 0.83 12.51
C ALA A 20 5.82 2.10 13.29
N ALA A 21 6.88 2.90 13.52
CA ALA A 21 6.76 4.27 14.00
C ALA A 21 7.71 5.18 13.20
N ALA A 22 7.32 6.43 13.02
CA ALA A 22 8.09 7.43 12.28
C ALA A 22 7.90 8.81 12.89
N VAL A 23 8.92 9.64 12.77
CA VAL A 23 8.79 11.09 12.98
C VAL A 23 8.87 11.78 11.62
N VAL A 24 7.81 12.50 11.29
CA VAL A 24 7.69 13.20 9.99
C VAL A 24 7.49 14.68 10.23
N HIS A 25 8.38 15.48 9.64
CA HIS A 25 8.32 16.92 9.73
C HIS A 25 7.57 17.50 8.54
N ASN A 26 6.57 18.35 8.82
CA ASN A 26 5.75 19.05 7.83
C ASN A 26 5.14 18.13 6.74
N GLY A 27 4.92 16.83 7.07
CA GLY A 27 4.29 15.85 6.20
C GLY A 27 5.12 15.39 5.00
N ARG A 28 6.37 15.84 4.86
CA ARG A 28 7.22 15.51 3.70
C ARG A 28 8.64 15.12 4.07
N GLU A 29 9.19 15.65 5.12
CA GLU A 29 10.53 15.31 5.59
C GLU A 29 10.47 14.20 6.62
N VAL A 30 11.07 13.06 6.32
CA VAL A 30 11.12 11.89 7.20
C VAL A 30 12.36 11.98 8.06
N LEU A 31 12.20 12.28 9.35
CA LEU A 31 13.30 12.32 10.32
C LEU A 31 13.67 10.91 10.78
N SER A 32 12.69 10.02 10.89
CA SER A 32 12.91 8.59 11.16
C SER A 32 11.77 7.74 10.60
N ASN A 33 12.03 6.45 10.31
CA ASN A 33 11.02 5.49 9.90
C ASN A 33 11.45 4.07 10.26
N VAL A 34 11.08 3.64 11.45
CA VAL A 34 11.45 2.34 12.03
C VAL A 34 10.35 1.33 11.77
N ILE A 35 10.72 0.18 11.19
CA ILE A 35 9.80 -0.88 10.81
C ILE A 35 10.26 -2.21 11.42
N SER A 36 9.39 -2.84 12.20
CA SER A 36 9.56 -4.20 12.69
C SER A 36 8.61 -5.13 11.94
N SER A 37 9.09 -5.77 10.88
CA SER A 37 8.29 -6.68 10.05
C SER A 37 8.18 -8.06 10.67
N GLN A 38 7.00 -8.66 10.51
CA GLN A 38 6.69 -10.02 10.95
C GLN A 38 6.72 -11.04 9.77
N ILE A 39 7.22 -10.63 8.59
CA ILE A 39 7.25 -11.46 7.39
C ILE A 39 7.91 -12.81 7.66
N ASP A 40 9.04 -12.86 8.37
CA ASP A 40 9.75 -14.12 8.65
C ASP A 40 8.94 -15.06 9.54
N LEU A 41 8.14 -14.51 10.46
CA LEU A 41 7.22 -15.31 11.27
C LEU A 41 6.07 -15.85 10.41
N HIS A 42 5.46 -15.01 9.60
CA HIS A 42 4.31 -15.38 8.78
C HIS A 42 4.66 -16.30 7.59
N LYS A 43 5.92 -16.32 7.14
CA LYS A 43 6.41 -17.32 6.18
C LYS A 43 6.20 -18.75 6.66
N LEU A 44 6.31 -19.00 7.97
CA LEU A 44 6.11 -20.34 8.56
C LEU A 44 4.67 -20.85 8.38
N TYR A 45 3.72 -19.93 8.26
CA TYR A 45 2.29 -20.23 8.08
C TYR A 45 1.81 -20.08 6.64
N GLY A 46 2.71 -19.60 5.75
CA GLY A 46 2.37 -19.33 4.34
C GLY A 46 1.50 -18.10 4.12
N GLY A 47 1.44 -17.18 5.08
CA GLY A 47 0.69 -15.93 5.00
C GLY A 47 0.35 -15.39 6.40
N VAL A 48 -0.21 -14.20 6.47
CA VAL A 48 -0.51 -13.50 7.73
C VAL A 48 -1.56 -14.26 8.55
N VAL A 49 -1.27 -14.46 9.85
CA VAL A 49 -2.19 -15.01 10.84
C VAL A 49 -2.59 -13.88 11.80
N PRO A 50 -3.85 -13.40 11.78
CA PRO A 50 -4.27 -12.17 12.46
C PRO A 50 -4.00 -12.14 13.95
N GLU A 51 -4.25 -13.27 14.67
CA GLU A 51 -4.03 -13.33 16.11
C GLU A 51 -2.54 -13.29 16.48
N ILE A 52 -1.69 -13.92 15.67
CA ILE A 52 -0.24 -13.90 15.86
C ILE A 52 0.28 -12.47 15.61
N ALA A 53 -0.20 -11.83 14.54
CA ALA A 53 0.17 -10.46 14.21
C ALA A 53 -0.16 -9.51 15.37
N SER A 54 -1.38 -9.58 15.89
CA SER A 54 -1.83 -8.72 17.00
C SER A 54 -0.94 -8.85 18.25
N ARG A 55 -0.61 -10.08 18.64
CA ARG A 55 0.27 -10.34 19.79
C ARG A 55 1.68 -9.79 19.58
N LYS A 56 2.18 -9.90 18.34
CA LYS A 56 3.52 -9.43 18.01
C LYS A 56 3.62 -7.91 18.02
N HIS A 57 2.59 -7.20 17.64
CA HIS A 57 2.53 -5.74 17.77
C HIS A 57 2.69 -5.29 19.23
N ILE A 58 2.01 -5.95 20.19
CA ILE A 58 2.12 -5.63 21.62
C ILE A 58 3.57 -5.75 22.11
N GLU A 59 4.31 -6.76 21.62
CA GLU A 59 5.70 -6.97 22.04
C GLU A 59 6.65 -5.90 21.46
N LYS A 60 6.29 -5.25 20.34
CA LYS A 60 7.22 -4.42 19.58
C LYS A 60 6.93 -2.92 19.61
N ILE A 61 5.69 -2.53 19.84
CA ILE A 61 5.24 -1.15 19.59
C ILE A 61 6.06 -0.11 20.38
N ASN A 62 6.31 -0.32 21.66
CA ASN A 62 7.09 0.62 22.47
C ASN A 62 8.53 0.72 21.98
N GLN A 63 9.15 -0.42 21.67
CA GLN A 63 10.52 -0.46 21.17
C GLN A 63 10.68 0.32 19.86
N VAL A 64 9.70 0.17 18.96
CA VAL A 64 9.70 0.82 17.64
C VAL A 64 9.48 2.33 17.79
N ILE A 65 8.63 2.76 18.73
CA ILE A 65 8.40 4.19 19.02
C ILE A 65 9.64 4.82 19.64
N GLU A 66 10.24 4.19 20.66
CA GLU A 66 11.47 4.69 21.29
C GLU A 66 12.60 4.81 20.28
N GLU A 67 12.76 3.82 19.42
CA GLU A 67 13.78 3.85 18.37
C GLU A 67 13.51 4.95 17.33
N ALA A 68 12.25 5.17 16.93
CA ALA A 68 11.90 6.22 16.00
C ALA A 68 12.20 7.62 16.55
N LEU A 69 11.93 7.87 17.82
CA LEU A 69 12.27 9.12 18.49
C LEU A 69 13.79 9.30 18.57
N ARG A 70 14.51 8.22 18.91
CA ARG A 70 15.97 8.23 19.01
C ARG A 70 16.65 8.49 17.65
N GLU A 71 16.21 7.85 16.58
CA GLU A 71 16.73 8.06 15.23
C GLU A 71 16.47 9.47 14.71
N ALA A 72 15.34 10.05 15.09
CA ALA A 72 14.98 11.44 14.74
C ALA A 72 15.71 12.48 15.61
N ASP A 73 16.44 12.06 16.64
CA ASP A 73 17.07 12.94 17.64
C ASP A 73 16.07 13.90 18.31
N VAL A 74 14.88 13.39 18.64
CA VAL A 74 13.81 14.13 19.30
C VAL A 74 13.22 13.36 20.50
N THR A 75 12.53 14.08 21.35
CA THR A 75 11.75 13.52 22.48
C THR A 75 10.26 13.71 22.24
N LEU A 76 9.41 13.13 23.12
CA LEU A 76 7.98 13.38 23.07
C LEU A 76 7.59 14.85 23.35
N ASP A 77 8.51 15.66 23.88
CA ASP A 77 8.26 17.10 24.08
C ASP A 77 8.38 17.89 22.78
N ASP A 78 9.04 17.33 21.78
CA ASP A 78 9.25 17.93 20.45
C ASP A 78 8.19 17.52 19.44
N ILE A 79 7.21 16.69 19.85
CA ILE A 79 6.12 16.20 19.01
C ILE A 79 4.88 17.09 19.16
N ASP A 80 4.29 17.45 18.04
CA ASP A 80 3.10 18.32 17.98
C ASP A 80 1.79 17.56 17.76
N VAL A 81 1.85 16.42 17.05
CA VAL A 81 0.67 15.64 16.64
C VAL A 81 0.99 14.13 16.70
N ILE A 82 0.03 13.35 17.15
CA ILE A 82 0.07 11.89 17.05
C ILE A 82 -0.81 11.44 15.89
N GLY A 83 -0.21 10.78 14.90
CA GLY A 83 -0.89 10.13 13.78
C GLY A 83 -0.96 8.61 13.98
N VAL A 84 -2.08 7.97 13.69
CA VAL A 84 -2.20 6.51 13.81
C VAL A 84 -3.15 5.94 12.77
N THR A 85 -2.78 4.80 12.21
CA THR A 85 -3.70 4.04 11.36
C THR A 85 -4.82 3.44 12.21
N TYR A 86 -6.08 3.79 11.86
CA TYR A 86 -7.24 3.24 12.56
C TYR A 86 -8.10 2.32 11.67
N GLY A 87 -7.77 2.20 10.41
CA GLY A 87 -8.43 1.34 9.42
C GLY A 87 -8.04 1.70 7.97
N PRO A 88 -8.37 0.80 7.02
CA PRO A 88 -8.73 -0.61 7.24
C PRO A 88 -7.53 -1.45 7.68
N GLY A 89 -7.83 -2.68 8.17
CA GLY A 89 -6.78 -3.62 8.58
C GLY A 89 -7.29 -4.71 9.53
N LEU A 90 -6.37 -5.46 10.11
CA LEU A 90 -6.67 -6.49 11.10
C LEU A 90 -7.07 -5.84 12.43
N VAL A 91 -8.29 -6.10 12.91
CA VAL A 91 -8.86 -5.40 14.08
C VAL A 91 -7.95 -5.45 15.30
N GLY A 92 -7.40 -6.63 15.64
CA GLY A 92 -6.54 -6.78 16.82
C GLY A 92 -5.20 -6.05 16.67
N ALA A 93 -4.66 -5.98 15.44
CA ALA A 93 -3.45 -5.26 15.13
C ALA A 93 -3.66 -3.73 15.20
N LEU A 94 -4.73 -3.23 14.55
CA LEU A 94 -5.13 -1.82 14.63
C LEU A 94 -5.34 -1.34 16.07
N LEU A 95 -6.00 -2.16 16.90
CA LEU A 95 -6.27 -1.82 18.31
C LEU A 95 -4.99 -1.56 19.10
N VAL A 96 -3.89 -2.25 18.81
CA VAL A 96 -2.61 -2.03 19.48
C VAL A 96 -2.08 -0.63 19.18
N GLY A 97 -1.99 -0.25 17.91
CA GLY A 97 -1.54 1.09 17.51
C GLY A 97 -2.44 2.21 18.02
N VAL A 98 -3.76 2.03 17.88
CA VAL A 98 -4.75 3.02 18.34
C VAL A 98 -4.68 3.20 19.86
N ALA A 99 -4.53 2.12 20.65
CA ALA A 99 -4.43 2.22 22.09
C ALA A 99 -3.16 2.98 22.51
N GLU A 100 -2.03 2.66 21.90
CA GLU A 100 -0.74 3.32 22.20
C GLU A 100 -0.77 4.81 21.79
N ALA A 101 -1.25 5.11 20.59
CA ALA A 101 -1.39 6.50 20.14
C ALA A 101 -2.28 7.33 21.06
N LYS A 102 -3.40 6.76 21.55
CA LYS A 102 -4.28 7.42 22.51
C LYS A 102 -3.59 7.63 23.86
N ALA A 103 -2.82 6.66 24.33
CA ALA A 103 -2.11 6.76 25.60
C ALA A 103 -1.07 7.90 25.55
N ILE A 104 -0.27 7.98 24.50
CA ILE A 104 0.71 9.05 24.31
C ILE A 104 0.03 10.40 24.16
N ALA A 105 -0.98 10.50 23.29
CA ALA A 105 -1.71 11.76 23.05
C ALA A 105 -2.39 12.26 24.34
N TYR A 106 -2.96 11.38 25.15
CA TYR A 106 -3.56 11.72 26.42
C TYR A 106 -2.54 12.23 27.45
N ALA A 107 -1.44 11.48 27.62
CA ALA A 107 -0.40 11.81 28.59
C ALA A 107 0.31 13.14 28.26
N ARG A 108 0.51 13.44 26.98
CA ARG A 108 1.21 14.63 26.49
C ARG A 108 0.27 15.77 26.10
N LYS A 109 -1.05 15.56 26.16
CA LYS A 109 -2.09 16.50 25.74
C LYS A 109 -1.94 16.95 24.28
N LEU A 110 -1.54 16.02 23.41
CA LEU A 110 -1.34 16.25 22.00
C LEU A 110 -2.61 15.94 21.20
N PRO A 111 -2.82 16.61 20.06
CA PRO A 111 -3.87 16.25 19.12
C PRO A 111 -3.64 14.84 18.58
N LEU A 112 -4.74 14.07 18.45
CA LEU A 112 -4.75 12.74 17.87
C LEU A 112 -5.42 12.77 16.50
N VAL A 113 -4.76 12.20 15.49
CA VAL A 113 -5.27 12.10 14.11
C VAL A 113 -5.30 10.64 13.70
N GLY A 114 -6.50 10.09 13.53
CA GLY A 114 -6.70 8.79 12.89
C GLY A 114 -6.50 8.92 11.38
N VAL A 115 -5.72 8.03 10.79
CA VAL A 115 -5.39 8.00 9.38
C VAL A 115 -5.94 6.73 8.74
N HIS A 116 -6.51 6.86 7.55
CA HIS A 116 -6.89 5.74 6.73
C HIS A 116 -5.65 5.13 6.07
N HIS A 117 -5.44 3.82 6.20
CA HIS A 117 -4.24 3.12 5.69
C HIS A 117 -3.96 3.39 4.20
N ILE A 118 -5.01 3.38 3.36
CA ILE A 118 -4.87 3.65 1.91
C ILE A 118 -4.51 5.12 1.64
N GLU A 119 -4.99 6.05 2.45
CA GLU A 119 -4.54 7.46 2.39
C GLU A 119 -3.05 7.58 2.70
N GLY A 120 -2.56 6.78 3.66
CA GLY A 120 -1.14 6.66 3.93
C GLY A 120 -0.37 6.25 2.68
N HIS A 121 -0.74 5.17 2.02
CA HIS A 121 -0.08 4.75 0.78
C HIS A 121 -0.06 5.83 -0.30
N ILE A 122 -1.17 6.54 -0.52
CA ILE A 122 -1.21 7.66 -1.48
C ILE A 122 -0.22 8.75 -1.06
N SER A 123 -0.23 9.11 0.24
CA SER A 123 0.58 10.17 0.81
C SER A 123 2.08 9.87 0.84
N ALA A 124 2.47 8.59 0.76
CA ALA A 124 3.87 8.19 0.59
C ALA A 124 4.55 8.87 -0.62
N ASN A 125 3.78 9.18 -1.67
CA ASN A 125 4.31 9.91 -2.82
C ASN A 125 4.73 11.35 -2.48
N TYR A 126 4.12 12.00 -1.49
CA TYR A 126 4.47 13.37 -1.10
C TYR A 126 5.85 13.47 -0.46
N ILE A 127 6.34 12.37 0.13
CA ILE A 127 7.64 12.31 0.80
C ILE A 127 8.78 12.56 -0.21
N GLU A 128 8.74 11.91 -1.36
CA GLU A 128 9.82 11.95 -2.34
C GLU A 128 9.57 12.91 -3.51
N HIS A 129 8.33 13.40 -3.65
CA HIS A 129 7.91 14.26 -4.76
C HIS A 129 7.35 15.59 -4.25
N PRO A 130 8.22 16.56 -3.92
CA PRO A 130 7.78 17.88 -3.40
C PRO A 130 6.87 18.64 -4.37
N ASP A 131 6.97 18.34 -5.68
CA ASP A 131 6.19 18.93 -6.75
C ASP A 131 4.82 18.24 -6.98
N LEU A 132 4.59 17.11 -6.31
CA LEU A 132 3.30 16.43 -6.41
C LEU A 132 2.26 17.12 -5.51
N GLU A 133 1.26 17.69 -6.15
CA GLU A 133 0.08 18.30 -5.54
C GLU A 133 -1.19 17.82 -6.23
N PRO A 134 -2.31 17.70 -5.52
CA PRO A 134 -3.60 17.43 -6.15
C PRO A 134 -3.98 18.53 -7.20
N PRO A 135 -4.79 18.22 -8.21
CA PRO A 135 -5.37 16.90 -8.48
C PRO A 135 -4.42 15.98 -9.23
N PHE A 136 -4.56 14.65 -8.96
CA PHE A 136 -3.87 13.59 -9.70
C PHE A 136 -4.62 12.26 -9.56
N LEU A 137 -4.33 11.28 -10.42
CA LEU A 137 -4.78 9.90 -10.24
C LEU A 137 -3.72 9.06 -9.53
N CYS A 138 -4.17 8.13 -8.71
CA CYS A 138 -3.30 7.18 -8.03
C CYS A 138 -3.84 5.74 -8.15
N LEU A 139 -3.03 4.85 -8.68
CA LEU A 139 -3.26 3.41 -8.58
C LEU A 139 -2.66 2.92 -7.27
N VAL A 140 -3.51 2.56 -6.32
CA VAL A 140 -3.09 1.90 -5.08
C VAL A 140 -3.23 0.40 -5.26
N ALA A 141 -2.12 -0.33 -5.28
CA ALA A 141 -2.09 -1.78 -5.44
C ALA A 141 -1.23 -2.42 -4.34
N SER A 142 -1.86 -3.21 -3.47
CA SER A 142 -1.23 -3.86 -2.32
C SER A 142 -1.68 -5.32 -2.19
N GLY A 143 -1.31 -5.98 -1.09
CA GLY A 143 -1.76 -7.33 -0.77
C GLY A 143 -3.28 -7.44 -0.60
N GLY A 144 -3.92 -6.44 -0.01
CA GLY A 144 -5.36 -6.45 0.27
C GLY A 144 -6.22 -5.53 -0.60
N HIS A 145 -5.61 -4.60 -1.33
CA HIS A 145 -6.35 -3.56 -2.05
C HIS A 145 -5.82 -3.35 -3.47
N THR A 146 -6.75 -3.11 -4.40
CA THR A 146 -6.45 -2.58 -5.74
C THR A 146 -7.50 -1.55 -6.06
N HIS A 147 -7.12 -0.28 -5.97
CA HIS A 147 -7.99 0.88 -6.17
C HIS A 147 -7.38 1.86 -7.17
N LEU A 148 -8.20 2.38 -8.06
CA LEU A 148 -7.87 3.56 -8.86
C LEU A 148 -8.59 4.75 -8.25
N VAL A 149 -7.82 5.73 -7.77
CA VAL A 149 -8.31 6.84 -6.95
C VAL A 149 -8.00 8.17 -7.63
N CYS A 150 -8.98 9.04 -7.71
CA CYS A 150 -8.78 10.44 -8.02
C CYS A 150 -8.58 11.23 -6.72
N VAL A 151 -7.42 11.80 -6.56
CA VAL A 151 -7.10 12.71 -5.46
C VAL A 151 -7.45 14.12 -5.90
N ARG A 152 -8.57 14.65 -5.44
CA ARG A 152 -9.09 15.98 -5.84
C ARG A 152 -8.37 17.12 -5.12
N GLU A 153 -8.21 16.93 -3.82
CA GLU A 153 -7.52 17.83 -2.89
C GLU A 153 -6.84 16.95 -1.82
N TYR A 154 -5.99 17.51 -0.99
CA TYR A 154 -5.46 16.78 0.16
C TYR A 154 -6.63 16.32 1.05
N GLY A 155 -6.65 15.03 1.39
CA GLY A 155 -7.72 14.41 2.19
C GLY A 155 -9.05 14.21 1.45
N LYS A 156 -9.15 14.48 0.13
CA LYS A 156 -10.36 14.26 -0.67
C LYS A 156 -10.13 13.28 -1.79
N TYR A 157 -10.71 12.11 -1.65
CA TYR A 157 -10.52 10.95 -2.50
C TYR A 157 -11.82 10.52 -3.16
N GLU A 158 -11.74 10.15 -4.44
CA GLU A 158 -12.84 9.56 -5.19
C GLU A 158 -12.36 8.24 -5.79
N ILE A 159 -12.98 7.13 -5.42
CA ILE A 159 -12.64 5.83 -5.98
C ILE A 159 -13.31 5.73 -7.37
N LEU A 160 -12.51 5.65 -8.42
CA LEU A 160 -12.97 5.49 -9.79
C LEU A 160 -13.16 4.01 -10.14
N GLY A 161 -12.27 3.16 -9.64
CA GLY A 161 -12.29 1.72 -9.85
C GLY A 161 -11.67 0.97 -8.69
N ARG A 162 -12.07 -0.28 -8.54
CA ARG A 162 -11.55 -1.18 -7.50
C ARG A 162 -11.59 -2.62 -7.98
N THR A 163 -10.83 -3.48 -7.30
CA THR A 163 -10.98 -4.91 -7.55
C THR A 163 -12.34 -5.43 -7.10
N ARG A 164 -12.91 -6.33 -7.89
CA ARG A 164 -14.18 -7.02 -7.60
C ARG A 164 -13.98 -8.34 -6.85
N ASP A 165 -12.72 -8.80 -6.78
CA ASP A 165 -12.35 -10.08 -6.18
C ASP A 165 -10.94 -9.98 -5.54
N ASP A 166 -10.01 -10.88 -5.88
CA ASP A 166 -8.64 -10.86 -5.34
C ASP A 166 -7.96 -9.50 -5.64
N ALA A 167 -7.22 -8.96 -4.68
CA ALA A 167 -6.31 -7.85 -4.95
C ALA A 167 -5.12 -8.33 -5.81
N ALA A 168 -4.47 -7.40 -6.52
CA ALA A 168 -3.32 -7.73 -7.35
C ALA A 168 -2.21 -8.44 -6.55
N GLY A 169 -1.83 -7.92 -5.39
CA GLY A 169 -0.81 -8.53 -4.54
C GLY A 169 -1.22 -9.92 -4.02
N GLU A 170 -2.48 -10.10 -3.65
CA GLU A 170 -3.01 -11.42 -3.26
C GLU A 170 -2.92 -12.42 -4.41
N ALA A 171 -3.19 -12.00 -5.65
CA ALA A 171 -3.03 -12.86 -6.82
C ALA A 171 -1.56 -13.26 -7.03
N TYR A 172 -0.62 -12.32 -6.86
CA TYR A 172 0.82 -12.62 -6.88
C TYR A 172 1.20 -13.67 -5.82
N ASP A 173 0.73 -13.53 -4.58
CA ASP A 173 1.05 -14.47 -3.49
C ASP A 173 0.48 -15.86 -3.76
N LYS A 174 -0.75 -15.94 -4.26
CA LYS A 174 -1.41 -17.23 -4.59
C LYS A 174 -0.71 -17.95 -5.75
N VAL A 175 -0.33 -17.21 -6.80
CA VAL A 175 0.40 -17.79 -7.94
C VAL A 175 1.81 -18.21 -7.54
N ALA A 176 2.54 -17.38 -6.79
CA ALA A 176 3.87 -17.72 -6.29
C ALA A 176 3.86 -19.01 -5.48
N ARG A 177 2.85 -19.20 -4.63
CA ARG A 177 2.68 -20.43 -3.86
C ARG A 177 2.43 -21.63 -4.78
N ALA A 178 1.61 -21.48 -5.82
CA ALA A 178 1.27 -22.55 -6.75
C ALA A 178 2.47 -23.04 -7.57
N ILE A 179 3.41 -22.15 -7.91
CA ILE A 179 4.65 -22.48 -8.62
C ILE A 179 5.84 -22.77 -7.69
N GLY A 180 5.58 -22.88 -6.37
CA GLY A 180 6.59 -23.29 -5.39
C GLY A 180 7.54 -22.23 -4.87
N LEU A 181 7.25 -20.93 -5.12
CA LEU A 181 8.10 -19.82 -4.65
C LEU A 181 7.82 -19.43 -3.18
N GLY A 182 6.63 -19.75 -2.65
CA GLY A 182 6.24 -19.40 -1.27
C GLY A 182 5.93 -17.91 -1.08
N TYR A 183 5.92 -17.44 0.18
CA TYR A 183 5.54 -16.10 0.60
C TYR A 183 6.77 -15.24 0.99
N PRO A 184 6.79 -13.89 0.81
CA PRO A 184 5.87 -13.12 -0.03
C PRO A 184 6.08 -13.40 -1.53
N GLY A 185 4.97 -13.41 -2.29
CA GLY A 185 4.98 -13.84 -3.69
C GLY A 185 5.43 -12.76 -4.67
N GLY A 186 4.98 -11.52 -4.45
CA GLY A 186 5.23 -10.40 -5.37
C GLY A 186 6.71 -10.24 -5.78
N PRO A 187 7.64 -10.04 -4.82
CA PRO A 187 9.06 -9.87 -5.12
C PRO A 187 9.70 -11.10 -5.79
N LYS A 188 9.21 -12.30 -5.46
CA LYS A 188 9.74 -13.54 -6.01
C LYS A 188 9.30 -13.75 -7.45
N ILE A 189 8.05 -13.46 -7.77
CA ILE A 189 7.55 -13.45 -9.15
C ILE A 189 8.27 -12.40 -9.98
N ASP A 190 8.39 -11.15 -9.48
CA ASP A 190 9.08 -10.08 -10.20
C ASP A 190 10.52 -10.44 -10.54
N ARG A 191 11.19 -11.18 -9.66
CA ARG A 191 12.56 -11.63 -9.89
C ARG A 191 12.63 -12.72 -10.96
N ILE A 192 11.85 -13.82 -10.80
CA ILE A 192 11.94 -14.97 -11.70
C ILE A 192 11.35 -14.69 -13.08
N ALA A 193 10.37 -13.79 -13.17
CA ALA A 193 9.76 -13.37 -14.43
C ALA A 193 10.76 -12.74 -15.41
N LYS A 194 11.89 -12.21 -14.92
CA LYS A 194 12.97 -11.68 -15.77
C LYS A 194 13.72 -12.76 -16.55
N GLU A 195 13.63 -14.00 -16.12
CA GLU A 195 14.28 -15.17 -16.73
C GLU A 195 13.34 -15.90 -17.70
N GLY A 196 12.02 -15.63 -17.61
CA GLY A 196 10.99 -16.29 -18.39
C GLY A 196 10.56 -15.51 -19.64
N ASN A 197 9.84 -16.22 -20.52
CA ASN A 197 9.21 -15.61 -21.68
C ASN A 197 7.78 -15.13 -21.34
N PRO A 198 7.50 -13.81 -21.40
CA PRO A 198 6.17 -13.26 -21.10
C PRO A 198 5.08 -13.65 -22.09
N ASP A 199 5.44 -14.22 -23.24
CA ASP A 199 4.54 -14.67 -24.31
C ASP A 199 4.40 -16.20 -24.39
N ALA A 200 5.02 -16.94 -23.46
CA ALA A 200 4.98 -18.40 -23.44
C ALA A 200 3.56 -18.94 -23.21
N ILE A 201 2.78 -18.24 -22.37
CA ILE A 201 1.43 -18.67 -22.01
C ILE A 201 0.48 -17.48 -22.13
N LYS A 202 -0.54 -17.60 -22.95
CA LYS A 202 -1.56 -16.54 -23.11
C LYS A 202 -2.63 -16.69 -22.02
N PHE A 203 -2.46 -15.99 -20.91
CA PHE A 203 -3.47 -15.93 -19.86
C PHE A 203 -4.59 -14.91 -20.19
N PRO A 204 -5.83 -15.16 -19.73
CA PRO A 204 -6.94 -14.24 -19.94
C PRO A 204 -6.76 -12.96 -19.14
N LYS A 205 -7.21 -11.85 -19.69
CA LYS A 205 -7.38 -10.57 -18.98
C LYS A 205 -8.87 -10.37 -18.71
N ALA A 206 -9.20 -10.00 -17.47
CA ALA A 206 -10.57 -9.67 -17.13
C ALA A 206 -10.94 -8.30 -17.71
N HIS A 207 -12.08 -8.27 -18.40
CA HIS A 207 -12.76 -7.04 -18.77
C HIS A 207 -14.14 -7.05 -18.13
N ILE A 208 -14.48 -5.98 -17.37
CA ILE A 208 -15.71 -5.88 -16.62
C ILE A 208 -16.63 -4.92 -17.35
N GLU A 209 -17.66 -5.46 -17.98
CA GLU A 209 -18.63 -4.66 -18.73
C GLU A 209 -19.37 -3.69 -17.80
N GLY A 210 -19.44 -2.41 -18.19
CA GLY A 210 -20.09 -1.34 -17.41
C GLY A 210 -19.33 -0.87 -16.18
N ALA A 211 -18.07 -1.34 -15.98
CA ALA A 211 -17.19 -0.91 -14.89
C ALA A 211 -15.74 -0.85 -15.38
N GLU A 212 -15.49 0.03 -16.32
CA GLU A 212 -14.28 0.07 -17.16
C GLU A 212 -12.97 0.36 -16.42
N TYR A 213 -13.04 0.87 -15.18
CA TYR A 213 -11.88 1.13 -14.34
C TYR A 213 -11.70 0.08 -13.25
N ASP A 214 -12.64 -0.87 -13.09
CA ASP A 214 -12.55 -1.92 -12.11
C ASP A 214 -11.58 -3.03 -12.53
N PHE A 215 -11.13 -3.78 -11.55
CA PHE A 215 -10.15 -4.86 -11.72
C PHE A 215 -10.75 -6.20 -11.28
N SER A 216 -10.21 -7.29 -11.83
CA SER A 216 -10.47 -8.66 -11.38
C SER A 216 -9.25 -9.53 -11.66
N PHE A 217 -8.80 -10.28 -10.66
CA PHE A 217 -7.63 -11.14 -10.76
C PHE A 217 -7.92 -12.61 -10.42
N SER A 218 -9.12 -12.93 -9.88
CA SER A 218 -9.46 -14.31 -9.51
C SER A 218 -9.55 -15.24 -10.73
N GLY A 219 -10.06 -14.73 -11.85
CA GLY A 219 -10.10 -15.48 -13.13
C GLY A 219 -8.70 -15.77 -13.67
N LEU A 220 -7.80 -14.78 -13.62
CA LEU A 220 -6.40 -14.92 -14.03
C LEU A 220 -5.68 -15.96 -13.15
N LYS A 221 -5.81 -15.86 -11.83
CA LYS A 221 -5.28 -16.84 -10.89
C LYS A 221 -5.78 -18.25 -11.21
N SER A 222 -7.08 -18.42 -11.43
CA SER A 222 -7.69 -19.71 -11.76
C SER A 222 -7.15 -20.27 -13.07
N ALA A 223 -6.92 -19.43 -14.07
CA ALA A 223 -6.32 -19.85 -15.34
C ALA A 223 -4.88 -20.36 -15.15
N VAL A 224 -4.08 -19.70 -14.31
CA VAL A 224 -2.72 -20.17 -13.96
C VAL A 224 -2.77 -21.54 -13.27
N LEU A 225 -3.64 -21.70 -12.26
CA LEU A 225 -3.79 -22.96 -11.53
C LEU A 225 -4.26 -24.09 -12.46
N ASN A 226 -5.20 -23.82 -13.35
CA ASN A 226 -5.68 -24.79 -14.33
C ASN A 226 -4.58 -25.20 -15.31
N TYR A 227 -3.75 -24.25 -15.77
CA TYR A 227 -2.60 -24.56 -16.63
C TYR A 227 -1.62 -25.51 -15.93
N ILE A 228 -1.22 -25.18 -14.69
CA ILE A 228 -0.30 -26.00 -13.88
C ILE A 228 -0.88 -27.42 -13.68
N ASN A 229 -2.15 -27.53 -13.32
CA ASN A 229 -2.81 -28.80 -13.11
C ASN A 229 -2.92 -29.59 -14.43
N GLY A 230 -3.21 -28.91 -15.54
CA GLY A 230 -3.22 -29.54 -16.88
C GLY A 230 -1.88 -30.15 -17.26
N CYS A 231 -0.77 -29.47 -17.04
CA CYS A 231 0.58 -30.02 -17.26
C CYS A 231 0.83 -31.25 -16.37
N ARG A 232 0.51 -31.14 -15.06
CA ARG A 232 0.68 -32.28 -14.13
C ARG A 232 -0.12 -33.49 -14.52
N MET A 233 -1.36 -33.32 -14.94
CA MET A 233 -2.22 -34.42 -15.37
C MET A 233 -1.71 -35.16 -16.65
N LYS A 234 -1.06 -34.39 -17.54
CA LYS A 234 -0.46 -34.92 -18.76
C LYS A 234 0.96 -35.48 -18.56
N GLY A 235 1.55 -35.26 -17.39
CA GLY A 235 2.96 -35.61 -17.13
C GLY A 235 3.94 -34.65 -17.84
N GLU A 236 3.48 -33.47 -18.24
CA GLU A 236 4.30 -32.46 -18.87
C GLU A 236 4.98 -31.59 -17.81
N SER A 237 6.21 -31.17 -18.04
CA SER A 237 6.91 -30.19 -17.23
C SER A 237 6.45 -28.77 -17.64
N PHE A 238 6.51 -27.83 -16.70
CA PHE A 238 6.35 -26.40 -16.97
C PHE A 238 7.52 -25.63 -16.40
N ASP A 239 7.85 -24.50 -17.01
CA ASP A 239 8.85 -23.59 -16.48
C ASP A 239 8.18 -22.56 -15.55
N PRO A 240 8.54 -22.51 -14.24
CA PRO A 240 8.02 -21.50 -13.33
C PRO A 240 8.34 -20.06 -13.77
N ALA A 241 9.46 -19.83 -14.47
CA ALA A 241 9.83 -18.52 -14.97
C ALA A 241 8.87 -18.04 -16.07
N ASP A 242 8.50 -18.91 -17.01
CA ASP A 242 7.54 -18.62 -18.07
C ASP A 242 6.14 -18.33 -17.51
N ILE A 243 5.72 -19.12 -16.52
CA ILE A 243 4.44 -18.87 -15.82
C ILE A 243 4.48 -17.50 -15.13
N ALA A 244 5.55 -17.22 -14.40
CA ALA A 244 5.70 -15.95 -13.68
C ALA A 244 5.71 -14.75 -14.64
N ALA A 245 6.45 -14.84 -15.75
CA ALA A 245 6.54 -13.78 -16.75
C ALA A 245 5.20 -13.53 -17.45
N SER A 246 4.52 -14.60 -17.89
CA SER A 246 3.22 -14.51 -18.57
C SER A 246 2.11 -14.02 -17.64
N PHE A 247 2.10 -14.47 -16.37
CA PHE A 247 1.17 -13.99 -15.34
C PHE A 247 1.40 -12.51 -15.05
N GLN A 248 2.65 -12.12 -14.77
CA GLN A 248 3.01 -10.72 -14.47
C GLN A 248 2.62 -9.80 -15.63
N LYS A 249 2.89 -10.20 -16.88
CA LYS A 249 2.48 -9.46 -18.07
C LYS A 249 0.97 -9.20 -18.06
N ALA A 250 0.15 -10.23 -17.83
CA ALA A 250 -1.30 -10.10 -17.83
C ALA A 250 -1.81 -9.16 -16.73
N VAL A 251 -1.23 -9.24 -15.50
CA VAL A 251 -1.58 -8.33 -14.40
C VAL A 251 -1.21 -6.89 -14.75
N VAL A 252 0.03 -6.67 -15.21
CA VAL A 252 0.55 -5.33 -15.52
C VAL A 252 -0.25 -4.68 -16.64
N GLU A 253 -0.59 -5.42 -17.70
CA GLU A 253 -1.40 -4.90 -18.80
C GLU A 253 -2.77 -4.40 -18.31
N VAL A 254 -3.49 -5.17 -17.48
CA VAL A 254 -4.80 -4.74 -16.93
C VAL A 254 -4.67 -3.50 -16.06
N LEU A 255 -3.65 -3.46 -15.18
CA LEU A 255 -3.42 -2.31 -14.31
C LEU A 255 -3.12 -1.04 -15.12
N VAL A 256 -2.29 -1.14 -16.16
CA VAL A 256 -1.92 -0.01 -17.01
C VAL A 256 -3.08 0.43 -17.92
N GLU A 257 -3.76 -0.51 -18.60
CA GLU A 257 -4.86 -0.23 -19.50
C GLU A 257 -5.98 0.54 -18.81
N ASN A 258 -6.47 0.07 -17.65
CA ASN A 258 -7.55 0.74 -16.90
C ASN A 258 -7.10 2.09 -16.32
N SER A 259 -5.86 2.17 -15.85
CA SER A 259 -5.28 3.41 -15.32
C SER A 259 -5.17 4.50 -16.39
N MET A 260 -4.69 4.16 -17.56
CA MET A 260 -4.52 5.13 -18.65
C MET A 260 -5.85 5.56 -19.25
N ARG A 261 -6.82 4.64 -19.36
CA ARG A 261 -8.19 4.99 -19.76
C ARG A 261 -8.78 6.04 -18.80
N ALA A 262 -8.69 5.82 -17.50
CA ALA A 262 -9.17 6.79 -16.52
C ALA A 262 -8.41 8.12 -16.61
N ALA A 263 -7.09 8.10 -16.86
CA ALA A 263 -6.31 9.32 -17.01
C ALA A 263 -6.76 10.15 -18.22
N GLU A 264 -7.07 9.49 -19.34
CA GLU A 264 -7.62 10.11 -20.54
C GLU A 264 -9.02 10.67 -20.30
N ASP A 265 -9.94 9.87 -19.75
CA ASP A 265 -11.34 10.24 -19.53
C ASP A 265 -11.51 11.40 -18.52
N TYR A 266 -10.62 11.47 -17.51
CA TYR A 266 -10.61 12.53 -16.51
C TYR A 266 -9.68 13.70 -16.86
N GLY A 267 -8.98 13.65 -18.00
CA GLY A 267 -8.05 14.70 -18.44
C GLY A 267 -6.91 14.94 -17.47
N MET A 268 -6.40 13.88 -16.82
CA MET A 268 -5.36 13.98 -15.80
C MET A 268 -3.96 13.88 -16.43
N TYR A 269 -3.09 14.81 -16.07
CA TYR A 269 -1.70 14.90 -16.53
C TYR A 269 -0.68 14.55 -15.44
N LYS A 270 -1.13 14.11 -14.28
CA LYS A 270 -0.33 13.57 -13.16
C LYS A 270 -0.90 12.22 -12.75
N PHE A 271 -0.04 11.23 -12.67
CA PHE A 271 -0.38 9.86 -12.28
C PHE A 271 0.63 9.31 -11.28
N ALA A 272 0.14 8.74 -10.18
CA ALA A 272 0.97 8.12 -9.16
C ALA A 272 0.63 6.63 -9.02
N ILE A 273 1.58 5.83 -8.55
CA ILE A 273 1.33 4.47 -8.06
C ILE A 273 1.72 4.38 -6.58
N ALA A 274 1.04 3.51 -5.83
CA ALA A 274 1.25 3.32 -4.39
C ALA A 274 0.92 1.89 -3.95
N GLY A 275 1.34 1.52 -2.75
CA GLY A 275 1.17 0.19 -2.20
C GLY A 275 2.29 -0.77 -2.60
N GLY A 276 2.34 -1.95 -1.96
CA GLY A 276 3.44 -2.91 -2.14
C GLY A 276 3.69 -3.36 -3.57
N VAL A 277 2.63 -3.49 -4.40
CA VAL A 277 2.75 -3.84 -5.83
C VAL A 277 3.39 -2.72 -6.64
N ALA A 278 3.36 -1.47 -6.18
CA ALA A 278 4.09 -0.37 -6.80
C ALA A 278 5.62 -0.55 -6.79
N SER A 279 6.16 -1.49 -6.00
CA SER A 279 7.57 -1.88 -6.06
C SER A 279 7.91 -2.79 -7.24
N ASN A 280 6.92 -3.37 -7.93
CA ASN A 280 7.11 -4.29 -9.05
C ASN A 280 7.79 -3.58 -10.23
N THR A 281 8.91 -4.13 -10.69
CA THR A 281 9.74 -3.47 -11.71
C THR A 281 9.08 -3.42 -13.08
N ALA A 282 8.31 -4.45 -13.44
CA ALA A 282 7.59 -4.48 -14.72
C ALA A 282 6.42 -3.48 -14.72
N LEU A 283 5.68 -3.36 -13.61
CA LEU A 283 4.62 -2.37 -13.47
C LEU A 283 5.17 -0.94 -13.59
N ARG A 284 6.26 -0.62 -12.89
CA ARG A 284 6.91 0.70 -12.97
C ARG A 284 7.33 1.04 -14.40
N ALA A 285 7.99 0.10 -15.07
CA ALA A 285 8.46 0.32 -16.44
C ALA A 285 7.30 0.52 -17.43
N ALA A 286 6.27 -0.33 -17.35
CA ALA A 286 5.11 -0.26 -18.22
C ALA A 286 4.28 1.02 -17.96
N MET A 287 4.06 1.39 -16.70
CA MET A 287 3.33 2.60 -16.32
C MET A 287 4.08 3.86 -16.76
N LYS A 288 5.40 3.89 -16.51
CA LYS A 288 6.23 5.02 -16.96
C LYS A 288 6.13 5.21 -18.48
N LYS A 289 6.30 4.12 -19.24
CA LYS A 289 6.18 4.18 -20.69
C LYS A 289 4.80 4.69 -21.13
N ALA A 290 3.73 4.15 -20.55
CA ALA A 290 2.36 4.53 -20.90
C ALA A 290 2.05 6.00 -20.57
N CYS A 291 2.62 6.52 -19.46
CA CYS A 291 2.53 7.93 -19.08
C CYS A 291 3.35 8.83 -20.00
N ASP A 292 4.59 8.43 -20.34
CA ASP A 292 5.46 9.18 -21.26
C ASP A 292 4.82 9.31 -22.66
N ASP A 293 4.25 8.21 -23.18
CA ASP A 293 3.54 8.18 -24.46
C ASP A 293 2.34 9.16 -24.51
N ARG A 294 1.80 9.57 -23.36
CA ARG A 294 0.64 10.45 -23.16
C ARG A 294 0.98 11.82 -22.57
N GLN A 295 2.26 12.11 -22.37
CA GLN A 295 2.73 13.33 -21.70
C GLN A 295 2.16 13.51 -20.28
N ILE A 296 1.92 12.41 -19.58
CA ILE A 296 1.48 12.38 -18.17
C ILE A 296 2.73 12.31 -17.29
N ARG A 297 2.81 13.15 -16.26
CA ARG A 297 3.88 13.05 -15.24
C ARG A 297 3.63 11.86 -14.35
N PHE A 298 4.62 10.97 -14.27
CA PHE A 298 4.54 9.75 -13.49
C PHE A 298 5.30 9.87 -12.17
N TYR A 299 4.67 9.42 -11.09
CA TYR A 299 5.20 9.44 -9.73
C TYR A 299 5.10 8.06 -9.08
N HIS A 300 6.10 7.68 -8.32
CA HIS A 300 6.09 6.48 -7.50
C HIS A 300 7.04 6.62 -6.32
N PRO A 301 6.72 6.07 -5.14
CA PRO A 301 7.64 6.09 -4.01
C PRO A 301 8.79 5.11 -4.22
N SER A 302 9.90 5.29 -3.49
CA SER A 302 10.93 4.27 -3.37
C SER A 302 10.40 3.02 -2.66
N PRO A 303 11.05 1.85 -2.82
CA PRO A 303 10.52 0.58 -2.28
C PRO A 303 10.21 0.60 -0.79
N ILE A 304 10.98 1.35 0.01
CA ILE A 304 10.78 1.45 1.46
C ILE A 304 9.45 2.11 1.84
N TYR A 305 8.93 3.02 1.00
CA TYR A 305 7.65 3.70 1.22
C TYR A 305 6.47 3.06 0.46
N CYS A 306 6.75 2.02 -0.35
CA CYS A 306 5.68 1.27 -1.02
C CYS A 306 4.99 0.26 -0.10
N THR A 307 5.74 -0.38 0.81
CA THR A 307 5.20 -1.31 1.80
C THR A 307 4.71 -0.56 3.04
N ASP A 308 4.03 -1.26 3.95
CA ASP A 308 3.49 -0.67 5.17
C ASP A 308 4.61 -0.06 6.02
N ASN A 309 4.48 1.21 6.34
CA ASN A 309 5.43 2.00 7.10
C ASN A 309 4.74 3.18 7.79
N ALA A 310 5.35 3.75 8.81
CA ALA A 310 4.74 4.84 9.54
C ALA A 310 5.00 6.23 8.93
N ALA A 311 6.01 6.39 8.09
CA ALA A 311 6.26 7.67 7.43
C ALA A 311 5.09 8.07 6.51
N MET A 312 4.49 7.10 5.79
CA MET A 312 3.30 7.33 4.97
C MET A 312 2.10 7.81 5.81
N ILE A 313 1.98 7.31 7.04
CA ILE A 313 0.93 7.71 7.98
C ILE A 313 1.19 9.11 8.52
N GLY A 314 2.46 9.44 8.81
CA GLY A 314 2.85 10.79 9.22
C GLY A 314 2.58 11.84 8.13
N ALA A 315 2.87 11.49 6.87
CA ALA A 315 2.57 12.35 5.73
C ALA A 315 1.04 12.58 5.59
N ALA A 316 0.23 11.54 5.69
CA ALA A 316 -1.23 11.67 5.65
C ALA A 316 -1.78 12.45 6.85
N ALA A 317 -1.30 12.14 8.07
CA ALA A 317 -1.71 12.81 9.30
C ALA A 317 -1.48 14.33 9.26
N PHE A 318 -0.40 14.78 8.63
CA PHE A 318 -0.12 16.20 8.45
C PHE A 318 -1.22 16.91 7.66
N TYR A 319 -1.59 16.39 6.51
CA TYR A 319 -2.64 17.02 5.68
C TYR A 319 -4.01 16.92 6.33
N GLU A 320 -4.32 15.82 6.99
CA GLU A 320 -5.52 15.65 7.79
C GLU A 320 -5.58 16.68 8.95
N TYR A 321 -4.45 16.85 9.65
CA TYR A 321 -4.34 17.85 10.70
C TYR A 321 -4.55 19.27 10.18
N LEU A 322 -3.98 19.64 9.03
CA LEU A 322 -4.18 20.96 8.41
C LEU A 322 -5.63 21.17 7.94
N ALA A 323 -6.30 20.10 7.50
CA ALA A 323 -7.73 20.12 7.15
C ALA A 323 -8.65 20.30 8.38
N GLY A 324 -8.10 20.23 9.60
CA GLY A 324 -8.84 20.39 10.84
C GLY A 324 -9.28 19.08 11.49
N THR A 325 -8.90 17.93 10.94
CA THR A 325 -9.23 16.62 11.51
C THR A 325 -8.59 16.45 12.88
N ARG A 326 -9.41 16.12 13.86
CA ARG A 326 -9.03 15.79 15.24
C ARG A 326 -9.95 14.70 15.75
N HIS A 327 -9.37 13.69 16.36
CA HIS A 327 -10.13 12.59 16.94
C HIS A 327 -10.14 12.69 18.47
N GLY A 328 -11.25 12.28 19.06
CA GLY A 328 -11.40 12.17 20.50
C GLY A 328 -10.90 10.81 21.03
N TRP A 329 -11.12 10.60 22.33
CA TRP A 329 -10.74 9.34 22.98
C TRP A 329 -11.65 8.16 22.61
N ASP A 330 -12.69 8.39 21.87
CA ASP A 330 -13.60 7.43 21.25
C ASP A 330 -13.07 6.83 19.95
N LEU A 331 -11.97 7.37 19.39
CA LEU A 331 -11.31 6.76 18.22
C LEU A 331 -11.10 5.26 18.45
N ASN A 332 -11.54 4.45 17.51
CA ASN A 332 -11.45 2.99 17.59
C ASN A 332 -11.02 2.39 16.25
N ALA A 333 -10.58 1.14 16.28
CA ALA A 333 -10.26 0.40 15.08
C ALA A 333 -11.49 0.15 14.21
N VAL A 334 -11.37 0.43 12.90
CA VAL A 334 -12.42 0.20 11.90
C VAL A 334 -11.87 -0.70 10.79
N PRO A 335 -11.98 -2.05 10.94
CA PRO A 335 -11.32 -3.01 10.04
C PRO A 335 -11.68 -2.87 8.56
N ASN A 336 -12.90 -2.44 8.28
CA ASN A 336 -13.46 -2.32 6.92
C ASN A 336 -13.72 -0.85 6.54
N LEU A 337 -12.93 0.09 7.09
CA LEU A 337 -13.05 1.51 6.78
C LEU A 337 -12.92 1.73 5.28
N LYS A 338 -13.88 2.46 4.71
CA LYS A 338 -13.83 2.80 3.28
C LYS A 338 -13.08 4.10 3.06
N LEU A 339 -12.33 4.17 1.98
CA LEU A 339 -11.60 5.39 1.60
C LEU A 339 -12.60 6.56 1.44
N GLY A 340 -12.30 7.67 2.13
CA GLY A 340 -13.16 8.85 2.18
C GLY A 340 -14.24 8.82 3.27
N GLU A 341 -14.44 7.71 4.00
CA GLU A 341 -15.22 7.67 5.25
C GLU A 341 -14.32 8.10 6.43
N ARG A 342 -14.92 8.78 7.41
CA ARG A 342 -14.23 9.31 8.61
C ARG A 342 -15.03 9.03 9.88
#